data_47c406ef582957b3d61f8e10a1ad93d0
#
_entry.id   47c406ef582957b3d61f8e10a1ad93d0
#
_cell.length_a   1.000
_cell.length_b   1.000
_cell.length_c   1.000
_cell.angle_alpha   90.00
_cell.angle_beta   90.00
_cell.angle_gamma   90.00
#
_symmetry.space_group_name_H-M   'P 1'
#
loop_
_entity.id
_entity.type
_entity.pdbx_description
1 polymer ?
#
loop_
_entity_poly.entity_id
_entity_poly.type
_entity_poly.pdbx_seq_one_letter_code
_entity_poly.pdbx_strand_id
1 'polypeptide(L)'
;MVAYRAPFTNAGETRRPTLAWLRQIPIEGETPEVVRVAIDCGRWLADSRIPKLFINAEPGAVLTGRRREFCRTWRNQAEVTVEGIHFVQEDSPEQIGKALAAFVRSLRSL
;
A
#
# COMPACT_ATOMS: atom_id res chain seq x y z
N MET A 1 -17.89 -7.29 5.44
CA MET A 1 -17.64 -6.91 6.87
C MET A 1 -17.70 -8.11 7.83
N VAL A 2 -18.54 -9.13 7.61
CA VAL A 2 -18.64 -10.30 8.50
C VAL A 2 -17.33 -11.10 8.54
N ALA A 3 -16.70 -11.33 7.38
CA ALA A 3 -15.45 -12.08 7.28
C ALA A 3 -14.30 -11.48 8.12
N TYR A 4 -14.17 -10.16 8.13
CA TYR A 4 -13.12 -9.49 8.91
C TYR A 4 -13.35 -9.53 10.43
N ARG A 5 -14.59 -9.67 10.86
CA ARG A 5 -14.95 -9.77 12.30
C ARG A 5 -14.83 -11.19 12.85
N ALA A 6 -14.97 -12.19 12.00
CA ALA A 6 -15.01 -13.59 12.41
C ALA A 6 -13.83 -14.01 13.30
N PRO A 7 -12.56 -13.65 13.00
CA PRO A 7 -11.43 -14.01 13.85
C PRO A 7 -11.38 -13.27 15.20
N PHE A 8 -12.18 -12.22 15.40
CA PHE A 8 -12.08 -11.28 16.53
C PHE A 8 -13.36 -11.20 17.36
N THR A 9 -14.16 -12.26 17.37
CA THR A 9 -15.44 -12.30 18.09
C THR A 9 -15.25 -12.21 19.61
N ASN A 10 -14.20 -12.82 20.14
CA ASN A 10 -13.89 -12.79 21.56
C ASN A 10 -13.00 -11.60 21.92
N ALA A 11 -13.27 -10.98 23.05
CA ALA A 11 -12.40 -9.93 23.59
C ALA A 11 -11.10 -10.53 24.16
N GLY A 12 -10.04 -9.72 24.25
CA GLY A 12 -8.77 -10.11 24.83
C GLY A 12 -7.72 -10.49 23.77
N GLU A 13 -6.97 -11.56 23.98
CA GLU A 13 -5.78 -11.93 23.21
C GLU A 13 -6.02 -12.06 21.70
N THR A 14 -7.20 -12.48 21.27
CA THR A 14 -7.53 -12.58 19.84
C THR A 14 -7.53 -11.23 19.12
N ARG A 15 -7.74 -10.13 19.87
CA ARG A 15 -7.72 -8.75 19.35
C ARG A 15 -6.38 -8.04 19.54
N ARG A 16 -5.45 -8.63 20.27
CA ARG A 16 -4.13 -8.03 20.54
C ARG A 16 -3.35 -7.72 19.24
N PRO A 17 -3.32 -8.57 18.21
CA PRO A 17 -2.59 -8.26 16.98
C PRO A 17 -3.09 -6.98 16.31
N THR A 18 -4.40 -6.76 16.26
CA THR A 18 -4.98 -5.54 15.68
C THR A 18 -4.56 -4.29 16.46
N LEU A 19 -4.59 -4.37 17.79
CA LEU A 19 -4.18 -3.24 18.64
C LEU A 19 -2.68 -2.98 18.55
N ALA A 20 -1.85 -4.04 18.54
CA ALA A 20 -0.40 -3.92 18.43
C ALA A 20 -0.01 -3.28 17.09
N TRP A 21 -0.66 -3.69 16.00
CA TRP A 21 -0.41 -3.12 14.68
C TRP A 21 -0.76 -1.63 14.62
N LEU A 22 -1.91 -1.23 15.13
CA LEU A 22 -2.31 0.18 15.17
C LEU A 22 -1.33 1.05 15.96
N ARG A 23 -0.77 0.52 17.06
CA ARG A 23 0.23 1.22 17.89
C ARG A 23 1.58 1.38 17.20
N GLN A 24 1.85 0.64 16.13
CA GLN A 24 3.08 0.77 15.34
C GLN A 24 2.94 1.73 14.16
N ILE A 25 1.75 2.29 13.90
CA ILE A 25 1.59 3.30 12.89
C ILE A 25 2.31 4.58 13.35
N PRO A 26 3.30 5.07 12.58
CA PRO A 26 4.08 6.23 12.97
C PRO A 26 3.25 7.52 12.83
N ILE A 27 2.71 7.98 13.94
CA ILE A 27 1.99 9.24 14.04
C ILE A 27 2.94 10.25 14.70
N GLU A 28 3.15 11.40 14.08
CA GLU A 28 3.98 12.49 14.60
C GLU A 28 5.41 12.09 15.04
N GLY A 29 5.97 11.08 14.39
CA GLY A 29 7.32 10.59 14.69
C GLY A 29 7.40 9.59 15.86
N GLU A 30 6.28 9.16 16.41
CA GLU A 30 6.25 8.01 17.31
C GLU A 30 6.81 6.75 16.61
N THR A 31 7.33 5.82 17.42
CA THR A 31 7.99 4.62 16.89
C THR A 31 9.13 4.95 15.90
N PRO A 32 10.21 5.64 16.35
CA PRO A 32 11.26 6.16 15.46
C PRO A 32 11.94 5.09 14.61
N GLU A 33 11.97 3.85 15.06
CA GLU A 33 12.50 2.72 14.30
C GLU A 33 11.66 2.42 13.06
N VAL A 34 10.33 2.44 13.18
CA VAL A 34 9.41 2.24 12.06
C VAL A 34 9.50 3.40 11.08
N VAL A 35 9.58 4.63 11.59
CA VAL A 35 9.78 5.83 10.77
C VAL A 35 11.06 5.71 9.94
N ARG A 36 12.17 5.31 10.56
CA ARG A 36 13.45 5.14 9.88
C ARG A 36 13.36 4.09 8.77
N VAL A 37 12.80 2.92 9.06
CA VAL A 37 12.61 1.86 8.07
C VAL A 37 11.75 2.36 6.89
N ALA A 38 10.66 3.06 7.17
CA ALA A 38 9.80 3.61 6.13
C ALA A 38 10.53 4.63 5.24
N ILE A 39 11.33 5.52 5.85
CA ILE A 39 12.14 6.50 5.11
C ILE A 39 13.19 5.79 4.24
N ASP A 40 13.91 4.83 4.79
CA ASP A 40 14.99 4.13 4.08
C ASP A 40 14.42 3.29 2.93
N CYS A 41 13.30 2.60 3.15
CA CYS A 41 12.58 1.90 2.08
C CYS A 41 12.10 2.85 0.98
N GLY A 42 11.54 4.00 1.36
CA GLY A 42 11.07 5.01 0.40
C GLY A 42 12.21 5.57 -0.46
N ARG A 43 13.37 5.87 0.14
CA ARG A 43 14.57 6.32 -0.57
C ARG A 43 15.09 5.24 -1.52
N TRP A 44 15.21 4.02 -1.03
CA TRP A 44 15.68 2.90 -1.84
C TRP A 44 14.76 2.65 -3.04
N LEU A 45 13.45 2.69 -2.85
CA LEU A 45 12.48 2.54 -3.94
C LEU A 45 12.56 3.69 -4.95
N ALA A 46 12.77 4.92 -4.49
CA ALA A 46 12.90 6.09 -5.36
C ALA A 46 14.12 5.97 -6.29
N ASP A 47 15.26 5.50 -5.77
CA ASP A 47 16.51 5.38 -6.53
C ASP A 47 16.63 4.08 -7.32
N SER A 48 15.92 3.04 -6.90
CA SER A 48 15.96 1.72 -7.50
C SER A 48 15.46 1.70 -8.94
N ARG A 49 16.18 0.98 -9.81
CA ARG A 49 15.77 0.72 -11.20
C ARG A 49 14.87 -0.50 -11.35
N ILE A 50 14.48 -1.15 -10.26
CA ILE A 50 13.53 -2.26 -10.32
C ILE A 50 12.23 -1.77 -10.95
N PRO A 51 11.64 -2.51 -11.89
CA PRO A 51 10.32 -2.19 -12.41
C PRO A 51 9.27 -2.16 -11.31
N LYS A 52 8.46 -1.13 -11.27
CA LYS A 52 7.41 -0.92 -10.27
C LYS A 52 6.07 -0.70 -10.92
N LEU A 53 5.02 -1.19 -10.31
CA LEU A 53 3.64 -0.85 -10.64
C LEU A 53 3.03 -0.07 -9.48
N PHE A 54 2.68 1.18 -9.73
CA PHE A 54 1.93 1.99 -8.78
C PHE A 54 0.44 1.91 -9.12
N ILE A 55 -0.35 1.34 -8.22
CA ILE A 55 -1.80 1.34 -8.31
C ILE A 55 -2.32 2.49 -7.49
N ASN A 56 -2.69 3.56 -8.17
CA ASN A 56 -3.26 4.75 -7.58
C ASN A 56 -4.76 4.57 -7.36
N ALA A 57 -5.25 4.91 -6.18
CA ALA A 57 -6.69 4.93 -5.89
C ALA A 57 -7.28 6.33 -6.06
N GLU A 58 -8.44 6.42 -6.70
CA GLU A 58 -9.18 7.68 -6.83
C GLU A 58 -10.61 7.48 -6.32
N PRO A 59 -11.09 8.29 -5.35
CA PRO A 59 -10.41 9.43 -4.72
C PRO A 59 -9.26 9.06 -3.79
N GLY A 60 -9.18 7.81 -3.28
CA GLY A 60 -8.19 7.39 -2.33
C GLY A 60 -8.43 7.97 -0.92
N ALA A 61 -7.72 7.42 0.09
CA ALA A 61 -7.79 7.91 1.45
C ALA A 61 -6.41 8.06 2.12
N VAL A 62 -5.52 7.09 1.92
CA VAL A 62 -4.23 7.03 2.64
C VAL A 62 -3.11 7.63 1.81
N LEU A 63 -2.97 7.18 0.57
CA LEU A 63 -1.92 7.62 -0.34
C LEU A 63 -2.43 8.74 -1.25
N THR A 64 -2.59 9.93 -0.68
CA THR A 64 -3.11 11.12 -1.36
C THR A 64 -2.17 12.31 -1.22
N GLY A 65 -2.40 13.37 -1.99
CA GLY A 65 -1.65 14.62 -1.91
C GLY A 65 -0.14 14.39 -2.02
N ARG A 66 0.63 15.01 -1.12
CA ARG A 66 2.11 14.98 -1.13
C ARG A 66 2.72 13.57 -1.10
N ARG A 67 2.05 12.61 -0.45
CA ARG A 67 2.51 11.22 -0.40
C ARG A 67 2.39 10.55 -1.76
N ARG A 68 1.28 10.76 -2.44
CA ARG A 68 1.05 10.28 -3.82
C ARG A 68 2.08 10.87 -4.78
N GLU A 69 2.31 12.18 -4.71
CA GLU A 69 3.30 12.84 -5.54
C GLU A 69 4.73 12.30 -5.29
N PHE A 70 5.08 12.03 -4.05
CA PHE A 70 6.36 11.40 -3.72
C PHE A 70 6.49 10.01 -4.39
N CYS A 71 5.46 9.17 -4.33
CA CYS A 71 5.50 7.87 -5.01
C CYS A 71 5.64 8.02 -6.53
N ARG A 72 5.05 9.05 -7.12
CA ARG A 72 5.16 9.34 -8.56
C ARG A 72 6.56 9.73 -9.02
N THR A 73 7.41 10.18 -8.09
CA THR A 73 8.82 10.49 -8.42
C THR A 73 9.70 9.26 -8.58
N TRP A 74 9.23 8.09 -8.21
CA TRP A 74 10.03 6.87 -8.23
C TRP A 74 10.35 6.44 -9.67
N ARG A 75 11.61 6.06 -9.88
CA ARG A 75 12.12 5.64 -11.20
C ARG A 75 11.54 4.30 -11.63
N ASN A 76 11.48 4.10 -12.95
CA ASN A 76 11.06 2.84 -13.58
C ASN A 76 9.71 2.33 -13.05
N GLN A 77 8.72 3.20 -13.09
CA GLN A 77 7.38 2.96 -12.56
C GLN A 77 6.32 3.15 -13.61
N ALA A 78 5.41 2.19 -13.73
CA ALA A 78 4.14 2.35 -14.42
C ALA A 78 3.06 2.72 -13.39
N GLU A 79 2.13 3.61 -13.75
CA GLU A 79 0.99 3.97 -12.92
C GLU A 79 -0.31 3.53 -13.57
N VAL A 80 -1.21 2.97 -12.78
CA VAL A 80 -2.59 2.68 -13.16
C VAL A 80 -3.51 3.25 -12.09
N THR A 81 -4.53 3.99 -12.49
CA THR A 81 -5.53 4.52 -11.56
C THR A 81 -6.76 3.62 -11.56
N VAL A 82 -7.23 3.28 -10.37
CA VAL A 82 -8.46 2.51 -10.13
C VAL A 82 -9.39 3.28 -9.19
N GLU A 83 -10.67 2.98 -9.26
CA GLU A 83 -11.64 3.53 -8.30
C GLU A 83 -11.46 2.85 -6.94
N GLY A 84 -11.49 3.64 -5.86
CA GLY A 84 -11.41 3.09 -4.51
C GLY A 84 -11.02 4.11 -3.46
N ILE A 85 -11.19 3.71 -2.20
CA ILE A 85 -10.92 4.58 -1.06
C ILE A 85 -9.71 4.07 -0.27
N HIS A 86 -9.83 2.92 0.41
CA HIS A 86 -8.80 2.39 1.29
C HIS A 86 -8.42 0.94 0.97
N PHE A 87 -9.38 0.06 0.99
CA PHE A 87 -9.19 -1.35 0.61
C PHE A 87 -9.47 -1.53 -0.88
N VAL A 88 -8.64 -0.91 -1.69
CA VAL A 88 -8.83 -0.84 -3.15
C VAL A 88 -8.95 -2.19 -3.84
N GLN A 89 -8.38 -3.23 -3.26
CA GLN A 89 -8.51 -4.61 -3.72
C GLN A 89 -9.94 -5.16 -3.58
N GLU A 90 -10.77 -4.55 -2.74
CA GLU A 90 -12.19 -4.87 -2.59
C GLU A 90 -13.06 -4.00 -3.49
N ASP A 91 -12.61 -2.75 -3.71
CA ASP A 91 -13.35 -1.80 -4.53
C ASP A 91 -13.17 -2.10 -6.03
N SER A 92 -11.95 -2.44 -6.46
CA SER A 92 -11.57 -2.61 -7.87
C SER A 92 -10.74 -3.86 -8.16
N PRO A 93 -11.17 -5.07 -7.75
CA PRO A 93 -10.36 -6.29 -7.87
C PRO A 93 -10.02 -6.65 -9.32
N GLU A 94 -10.96 -6.47 -10.25
CA GLU A 94 -10.75 -6.80 -11.66
C GLU A 94 -9.75 -5.86 -12.34
N GLN A 95 -9.83 -4.56 -12.05
CA GLN A 95 -8.93 -3.56 -12.63
C GLN A 95 -7.51 -3.79 -12.13
N ILE A 96 -7.35 -4.07 -10.83
CA ILE A 96 -6.07 -4.41 -10.22
C ILE A 96 -5.50 -5.69 -10.83
N GLY A 97 -6.32 -6.73 -10.96
CA GLY A 97 -5.91 -8.00 -11.57
C GLY A 97 -5.43 -7.84 -13.01
N LYS A 98 -6.13 -7.05 -13.81
CA LYS A 98 -5.74 -6.73 -15.19
C LYS A 98 -4.41 -5.95 -15.24
N ALA A 99 -4.26 -4.95 -14.39
CA ALA A 99 -3.04 -4.14 -14.30
C ALA A 99 -1.82 -4.99 -13.90
N LEU A 100 -1.96 -5.83 -12.88
CA LEU A 100 -0.92 -6.77 -12.44
C LEU A 100 -0.55 -7.76 -13.57
N ALA A 101 -1.52 -8.35 -14.22
CA ALA A 101 -1.27 -9.29 -15.31
C ALA A 101 -0.55 -8.62 -16.49
N ALA A 102 -0.91 -7.39 -16.84
CA ALA A 102 -0.24 -6.63 -17.89
C ALA A 102 1.21 -6.30 -17.49
N PHE A 103 1.43 -5.85 -16.24
CA PHE A 103 2.75 -5.55 -15.71
C PHE A 103 3.66 -6.78 -15.71
N VAL A 104 3.20 -7.92 -15.21
CA VAL A 104 3.99 -9.16 -15.19
C VAL A 104 4.34 -9.60 -16.62
N ARG A 105 3.43 -9.46 -17.58
CA ARG A 105 3.74 -9.76 -19.00
C ARG A 105 4.82 -8.84 -19.56
N SER A 106 4.79 -7.56 -19.23
CA SER A 106 5.81 -6.60 -19.68
C SER A 106 7.22 -6.94 -19.17
N LEU A 107 7.33 -7.50 -17.95
CA LEU A 107 8.62 -7.92 -17.38
C LEU A 107 9.24 -9.13 -18.09
N ARG A 108 8.42 -9.97 -18.73
CA ARG A 108 8.90 -11.14 -19.47
C ARG A 108 9.37 -10.81 -20.89
N SER A 109 9.11 -9.60 -21.33
CA SER A 109 9.48 -9.11 -22.67
C SER A 109 10.76 -8.28 -22.65
N LEU A 110 11.39 -8.13 -21.48
CA LEU A 110 12.70 -7.49 -21.26
C LEU A 110 13.80 -8.54 -21.23
#